data_d68c56aa73478a9b97daeceab5420a5e
#
_entry.id   d68c56aa73478a9b97daeceab5420a5e
#
_cell.length_a   1.000
_cell.length_b   1.000
_cell.length_c   1.000
_cell.angle_alpha   90.00
_cell.angle_beta   90.00
_cell.angle_gamma   90.00
#
_symmetry.space_group_name_H-M   'P 1'
#
loop_
_entity.id
_entity.type
_entity.pdbx_description
1 polymer ?
#
loop_
_entity_poly.entity_id
_entity_poly.type
_entity_poly.pdbx_seq_one_letter_code
_entity_poly.pdbx_strand_id
1 'polypeptide(L)'
;MRKFIICALFFCIGTTAVHSQEVYSKIMQMSKDVAEDRSRSLTTRKIATFKVDELNYMAMKARELMPDSTMRMLDVQALAMYDYVELFIKQLTIESKKRERKAVIDLFKRITLENPRYFDMDKELIMSYINTEGYLTQFSLDTDWVKALDAVKKVLSNL
;
A
#
# COMPACT_ATOMS: atom_id res chain seq x y z
N MET A 1 -11.10 -58.16 -28.83
CA MET A 1 -11.30 -57.89 -27.39
C MET A 1 -10.21 -56.99 -26.86
N ARG A 2 -10.61 -55.94 -26.13
CA ARG A 2 -9.79 -54.96 -25.40
C ARG A 2 -9.02 -53.91 -26.19
N LYS A 3 -9.74 -52.88 -26.56
CA LYS A 3 -9.21 -51.52 -26.73
C LYS A 3 -9.63 -50.73 -25.48
N PHE A 4 -8.72 -50.35 -24.66
CA PHE A 4 -8.91 -49.40 -23.56
C PHE A 4 -7.82 -48.35 -23.59
N ILE A 5 -8.24 -47.12 -23.89
CA ILE A 5 -8.16 -45.89 -23.09
C ILE A 5 -6.73 -45.47 -22.79
N ILE A 6 -6.26 -44.48 -23.54
CA ILE A 6 -5.35 -43.44 -23.08
C ILE A 6 -5.92 -42.12 -23.56
N CYS A 7 -6.81 -41.55 -22.73
CA CYS A 7 -7.26 -40.18 -22.84
C CYS A 7 -7.47 -39.70 -21.42
N ALA A 8 -6.47 -39.14 -20.80
CA ALA A 8 -6.61 -38.20 -19.70
C ALA A 8 -5.23 -37.94 -19.08
N LEU A 9 -4.56 -36.89 -19.49
CA LEU A 9 -3.52 -36.21 -18.70
C LEU A 9 -2.95 -35.03 -19.52
N PHE A 10 -3.80 -34.05 -19.83
CA PHE A 10 -3.33 -32.74 -20.27
C PHE A 10 -4.34 -31.68 -19.82
N PHE A 11 -4.49 -31.53 -18.51
CA PHE A 11 -5.24 -30.40 -17.98
C PHE A 11 -4.76 -30.10 -16.57
N CYS A 12 -3.61 -29.50 -16.40
CA CYS A 12 -3.18 -28.84 -15.16
C CYS A 12 -1.91 -28.02 -15.36
N ILE A 13 -1.85 -27.17 -16.39
CA ILE A 13 -0.81 -26.12 -16.42
C ILE A 13 -1.51 -24.86 -16.95
N GLY A 14 -2.14 -24.11 -16.09
CA GLY A 14 -2.81 -22.88 -16.54
C GLY A 14 -3.44 -22.01 -15.47
N THR A 15 -3.14 -22.19 -14.18
CA THR A 15 -3.83 -21.43 -13.12
C THR A 15 -2.95 -20.61 -12.19
N THR A 16 -1.67 -20.43 -12.47
CA THR A 16 -0.78 -19.66 -11.57
C THR A 16 -0.59 -18.19 -11.93
N ALA A 17 -1.06 -17.75 -13.09
CA ALA A 17 -0.90 -16.35 -13.53
C ALA A 17 -2.05 -15.42 -13.13
N VAL A 18 -3.19 -15.95 -12.68
CA VAL A 18 -4.40 -15.14 -12.39
C VAL A 18 -4.43 -14.60 -10.97
N HIS A 19 -3.64 -15.14 -10.05
CA HIS A 19 -3.70 -14.74 -8.63
C HIS A 19 -2.90 -13.46 -8.27
N SER A 20 -2.00 -12.99 -9.13
CA SER A 20 -1.13 -11.86 -8.80
C SER A 20 -1.75 -10.47 -9.00
N GLN A 21 -2.85 -10.36 -9.73
CA GLN A 21 -3.61 -9.10 -9.88
C GLN A 21 -4.66 -8.88 -8.78
N GLU A 22 -4.86 -9.87 -7.92
CA GLU A 22 -6.01 -9.90 -7.03
C GLU A 22 -5.83 -8.98 -5.82
N VAL A 23 -4.62 -8.92 -5.26
CA VAL A 23 -4.35 -8.16 -4.02
C VAL A 23 -4.39 -6.66 -4.27
N TYR A 24 -3.64 -6.17 -5.26
CA TYR A 24 -3.65 -4.76 -5.65
C TYR A 24 -5.07 -4.27 -5.98
N SER A 25 -5.75 -4.98 -6.88
CA SER A 25 -7.10 -4.61 -7.34
C SER A 25 -8.12 -4.63 -6.20
N LYS A 26 -8.01 -5.60 -5.30
CA LYS A 26 -8.89 -5.70 -4.12
C LYS A 26 -8.67 -4.54 -3.16
N ILE A 27 -7.41 -4.20 -2.84
CA ILE A 27 -7.09 -3.07 -1.95
C ILE A 27 -7.55 -1.76 -2.60
N MET A 28 -7.35 -1.60 -3.91
CA MET A 28 -7.83 -0.44 -4.67
C MET A 28 -9.35 -0.29 -4.56
N GLN A 29 -10.10 -1.36 -4.83
CA GLN A 29 -11.56 -1.31 -4.77
C GLN A 29 -12.05 -1.00 -3.35
N MET A 30 -11.55 -1.72 -2.34
CA MET A 30 -11.90 -1.47 -0.94
C MET A 30 -11.61 -0.02 -0.51
N SER A 31 -10.48 0.54 -0.97
CA SER A 31 -10.11 1.91 -0.63
C SER A 31 -11.02 2.93 -1.31
N LYS A 32 -11.41 2.71 -2.58
CA LYS A 32 -12.39 3.54 -3.30
C LYS A 32 -13.75 3.53 -2.62
N ASP A 33 -14.26 2.35 -2.29
CA ASP A 33 -15.56 2.20 -1.63
C ASP A 33 -15.60 2.99 -0.31
N VAL A 34 -14.53 2.93 0.48
CA VAL A 34 -14.42 3.69 1.75
C VAL A 34 -14.27 5.21 1.50
N ALA A 35 -13.51 5.62 0.50
CA ALA A 35 -13.31 7.04 0.18
C ALA A 35 -14.60 7.72 -0.28
N GLU A 36 -15.46 7.00 -1.00
CA GLU A 36 -16.73 7.48 -1.54
C GLU A 36 -17.90 7.36 -0.55
N ASP A 37 -17.80 6.49 0.45
CA ASP A 37 -18.85 6.25 1.45
C ASP A 37 -19.04 7.45 2.37
N ARG A 38 -20.07 8.28 2.09
CA ARG A 38 -20.41 9.47 2.89
C ARG A 38 -20.87 9.18 4.31
N SER A 39 -21.21 7.94 4.64
CA SER A 39 -21.54 7.55 6.01
C SER A 39 -20.31 7.44 6.92
N ARG A 40 -19.12 7.30 6.33
CA ARG A 40 -17.85 7.26 7.06
C ARG A 40 -17.38 8.64 7.49
N SER A 41 -16.59 8.67 8.56
CA SER A 41 -15.96 9.92 9.01
C SER A 41 -15.07 10.53 7.92
N LEU A 42 -14.95 11.86 7.90
CA LEU A 42 -14.07 12.55 6.96
C LEU A 42 -12.62 12.06 7.05
N THR A 43 -12.13 11.80 8.27
CA THR A 43 -10.78 11.26 8.50
C THR A 43 -10.60 9.90 7.84
N THR A 44 -11.56 8.97 8.04
CA THR A 44 -11.52 7.64 7.43
C THR A 44 -11.49 7.73 5.91
N ARG A 45 -12.32 8.60 5.34
CA ARG A 45 -12.38 8.83 3.90
C ARG A 45 -11.08 9.41 3.35
N LYS A 46 -10.48 10.40 4.05
CA LYS A 46 -9.18 10.96 3.65
C LYS A 46 -8.05 9.92 3.66
N ILE A 47 -8.02 9.05 4.66
CA ILE A 47 -7.05 7.94 4.72
C ILE A 47 -7.25 6.99 3.53
N ALA A 48 -8.50 6.69 3.20
CA ALA A 48 -8.82 5.84 2.05
C ALA A 48 -8.45 6.52 0.71
N THR A 49 -8.66 7.83 0.59
CA THR A 49 -8.21 8.62 -0.58
C THR A 49 -6.69 8.54 -0.75
N PHE A 50 -5.93 8.70 0.35
CA PHE A 50 -4.48 8.49 0.30
C PHE A 50 -4.12 7.11 -0.27
N LYS A 51 -4.77 6.03 0.21
CA LYS A 51 -4.50 4.66 -0.28
C LYS A 51 -4.77 4.55 -1.79
N VAL A 52 -5.85 5.17 -2.30
CA VAL A 52 -6.18 5.18 -3.72
C VAL A 52 -5.12 5.91 -4.54
N ASP A 53 -4.70 7.10 -4.09
CA ASP A 53 -3.72 7.91 -4.79
C ASP A 53 -2.35 7.26 -4.80
N GLU A 54 -1.96 6.64 -3.68
CA GLU A 54 -0.71 5.88 -3.59
C GLU A 54 -0.69 4.67 -4.53
N LEU A 55 -1.78 3.91 -4.59
CA LEU A 55 -1.91 2.79 -5.52
C LEU A 55 -1.81 3.24 -6.98
N ASN A 56 -2.44 4.37 -7.32
CA ASN A 56 -2.33 4.95 -8.66
C ASN A 56 -0.90 5.41 -8.95
N TYR A 57 -0.23 6.06 -8.01
CA TYR A 57 1.16 6.47 -8.12
C TYR A 57 2.09 5.28 -8.36
N MET A 58 1.97 4.23 -7.54
CA MET A 58 2.77 3.00 -7.70
C MET A 58 2.57 2.36 -9.08
N ALA A 59 1.33 2.27 -9.55
CA ALA A 59 1.02 1.68 -10.86
C ALA A 59 1.57 2.55 -12.02
N MET A 60 1.47 3.87 -11.90
CA MET A 60 2.03 4.81 -12.87
C MET A 60 3.55 4.65 -12.96
N LYS A 61 4.24 4.68 -11.82
CA LYS A 61 5.70 4.58 -11.78
C LYS A 61 6.22 3.20 -12.17
N ALA A 62 5.54 2.13 -11.81
CA ALA A 62 5.90 0.79 -12.25
C ALA A 62 5.80 0.66 -13.78
N ARG A 63 4.77 1.22 -14.41
CA ARG A 63 4.60 1.23 -15.86
C ARG A 63 5.69 2.06 -16.56
N GLU A 64 6.05 3.21 -15.98
CA GLU A 64 7.03 4.13 -16.54
C GLU A 64 8.46 3.57 -16.45
N LEU A 65 8.85 3.06 -15.28
CA LEU A 65 10.24 2.75 -14.95
C LEU A 65 10.56 1.26 -15.04
N MET A 66 9.55 0.39 -15.00
CA MET A 66 9.70 -1.06 -14.96
C MET A 66 8.61 -1.75 -15.79
N PRO A 67 8.51 -1.46 -17.12
CA PRO A 67 7.43 -1.97 -17.96
C PRO A 67 7.37 -3.49 -18.01
N ASP A 68 8.51 -4.15 -17.83
CA ASP A 68 8.62 -5.62 -17.83
C ASP A 68 8.44 -6.22 -16.42
N SER A 69 8.20 -5.39 -15.39
CA SER A 69 8.00 -5.90 -14.04
C SER A 69 6.68 -6.63 -13.93
N THR A 70 6.70 -7.75 -13.22
CA THR A 70 5.49 -8.53 -12.96
C THR A 70 4.56 -7.78 -11.99
N MET A 71 3.26 -7.92 -12.18
CA MET A 71 2.22 -7.38 -11.28
C MET A 71 2.41 -7.82 -9.81
N ARG A 72 3.14 -8.91 -9.58
CA ARG A 72 3.48 -9.40 -8.24
C ARG A 72 4.20 -8.37 -7.38
N MET A 73 5.02 -7.51 -7.98
CA MET A 73 5.69 -6.43 -7.22
C MET A 73 4.70 -5.40 -6.73
N LEU A 74 3.68 -5.05 -7.54
CA LEU A 74 2.62 -4.13 -7.12
C LEU A 74 1.78 -4.73 -6.00
N ASP A 75 1.43 -6.02 -6.06
CA ASP A 75 0.70 -6.69 -4.99
C ASP A 75 1.44 -6.65 -3.65
N VAL A 76 2.75 -6.93 -3.66
CA VAL A 76 3.57 -6.90 -2.44
C VAL A 76 3.64 -5.49 -1.86
N GLN A 77 3.87 -4.48 -2.69
CA GLN A 77 3.92 -3.09 -2.24
C GLN A 77 2.54 -2.59 -1.75
N ALA A 78 1.48 -2.93 -2.47
CA ALA A 78 0.10 -2.57 -2.09
C ALA A 78 -0.29 -3.16 -0.73
N LEU A 79 0.05 -4.44 -0.50
CA LEU A 79 -0.21 -5.09 0.78
C LEU A 79 0.61 -4.45 1.90
N ALA A 80 1.90 -4.20 1.67
CA ALA A 80 2.77 -3.57 2.66
C ALA A 80 2.31 -2.13 2.98
N MET A 81 1.87 -1.35 1.99
CA MET A 81 1.26 -0.04 2.18
C MET A 81 -0.01 -0.14 3.04
N TYR A 82 -0.89 -1.07 2.71
CA TYR A 82 -2.12 -1.28 3.47
C TYR A 82 -1.81 -1.60 4.93
N ASP A 83 -0.93 -2.57 5.20
CA ASP A 83 -0.52 -2.96 6.55
C ASP A 83 0.15 -1.80 7.31
N TYR A 84 0.97 -0.99 6.62
CA TYR A 84 1.60 0.19 7.20
C TYR A 84 0.58 1.22 7.68
N VAL A 85 -0.41 1.50 6.86
CA VAL A 85 -1.49 2.44 7.20
C VAL A 85 -2.37 1.89 8.33
N GLU A 86 -2.70 0.61 8.33
CA GLU A 86 -3.47 0.00 9.42
C GLU A 86 -2.69 0.00 10.74
N LEU A 87 -1.39 -0.28 10.69
CA LEU A 87 -0.51 -0.19 11.87
C LEU A 87 -0.45 1.25 12.41
N PHE A 88 -0.34 2.24 11.53
CA PHE A 88 -0.39 3.66 11.91
C PHE A 88 -1.68 4.03 12.63
N ILE A 89 -2.84 3.66 12.07
CA ILE A 89 -4.15 3.92 12.67
C ILE A 89 -4.24 3.23 14.04
N LYS A 90 -3.78 1.99 14.14
CA LYS A 90 -3.74 1.24 15.41
C LYS A 90 -2.91 1.98 16.46
N GLN A 91 -1.71 2.46 16.13
CA GLN A 91 -0.87 3.21 17.07
C GLN A 91 -1.54 4.52 17.49
N LEU A 92 -2.14 5.26 16.56
CA LEU A 92 -2.89 6.48 16.91
C LEU A 92 -4.09 6.23 17.82
N THR A 93 -4.69 5.05 17.76
CA THR A 93 -5.85 4.70 18.61
C THR A 93 -5.42 4.35 20.03
N ILE A 94 -4.24 3.74 20.19
CA ILE A 94 -3.68 3.40 21.49
C ILE A 94 -3.25 4.66 22.25
N GLU A 95 -2.70 5.64 21.54
CA GLU A 95 -2.18 6.86 22.16
C GLU A 95 -3.29 7.86 22.50
N SER A 96 -3.45 8.15 23.79
CA SER A 96 -4.49 9.06 24.28
C SER A 96 -4.04 10.52 24.33
N LYS A 97 -2.74 10.77 24.55
CA LYS A 97 -2.19 12.12 24.68
C LYS A 97 -1.81 12.74 23.34
N LYS A 98 -2.12 14.01 23.16
CA LYS A 98 -1.80 14.76 21.93
C LYS A 98 -0.33 14.72 21.56
N ARG A 99 0.59 14.77 22.54
CA ARG A 99 2.04 14.73 22.33
C ARG A 99 2.50 13.36 21.78
N GLU A 100 1.95 12.29 22.35
CA GLU A 100 2.26 10.92 21.94
C GLU A 100 1.72 10.64 20.54
N ARG A 101 0.49 11.06 20.25
CA ARG A 101 -0.08 10.98 18.89
C ARG A 101 0.78 11.73 17.85
N LYS A 102 1.30 12.93 18.22
CA LYS A 102 2.20 13.67 17.34
C LYS A 102 3.50 12.90 17.09
N ALA A 103 4.07 12.29 18.11
CA ALA A 103 5.29 11.47 17.97
C ALA A 103 5.07 10.26 17.04
N VAL A 104 3.90 9.61 17.10
CA VAL A 104 3.52 8.54 16.15
C VAL A 104 3.45 9.09 14.72
N ILE A 105 2.77 10.21 14.50
CA ILE A 105 2.68 10.83 13.17
C ILE A 105 4.07 11.15 12.62
N ASP A 106 4.91 11.79 13.43
CA ASP A 106 6.25 12.19 13.03
C ASP A 106 7.16 10.98 12.74
N LEU A 107 7.03 9.89 13.51
CA LEU A 107 7.75 8.64 13.27
C LEU A 107 7.39 8.02 11.92
N PHE A 108 6.11 7.79 11.69
CA PHE A 108 5.63 7.14 10.47
C PHE A 108 5.92 8.01 9.23
N LYS A 109 5.66 9.32 9.31
CA LYS A 109 6.05 10.27 8.26
C LYS A 109 7.54 10.17 7.90
N ARG A 110 8.42 10.23 8.89
CA ARG A 110 9.87 10.17 8.69
C ARG A 110 10.30 8.88 8.01
N ILE A 111 9.75 7.73 8.43
CA ILE A 111 10.10 6.44 7.83
C ILE A 111 9.73 6.39 6.35
N THR A 112 8.59 6.98 5.91
CA THR A 112 8.27 7.04 4.48
C THR A 112 9.27 7.89 3.70
N LEU A 113 9.73 8.99 4.27
CA LEU A 113 10.72 9.88 3.64
C LEU A 113 12.12 9.24 3.55
N GLU A 114 12.49 8.42 4.53
CA GLU A 114 13.78 7.74 4.58
C GLU A 114 13.86 6.49 3.68
N ASN A 115 12.75 6.05 3.12
CA ASN A 115 12.68 4.85 2.28
C ASN A 115 12.06 5.13 0.90
N PRO A 116 12.66 6.01 0.08
CA PRO A 116 12.17 6.24 -1.28
C PRO A 116 12.36 4.98 -2.14
N ARG A 117 11.41 4.73 -3.06
CA ARG A 117 11.46 3.59 -3.97
C ARG A 117 12.02 3.93 -5.33
N TYR A 118 11.51 5.01 -5.92
CA TYR A 118 11.84 5.38 -7.30
C TYR A 118 12.81 6.57 -7.38
N PHE A 119 13.07 7.24 -6.26
CA PHE A 119 13.84 8.49 -6.20
C PHE A 119 13.29 9.55 -7.15
N ASP A 120 11.96 9.65 -7.18
CA ASP A 120 11.23 10.54 -8.07
C ASP A 120 11.67 12.00 -7.88
N MET A 121 11.84 12.71 -9.00
CA MET A 121 12.25 14.11 -9.00
C MET A 121 11.08 15.08 -8.84
N ASP A 122 9.84 14.63 -9.03
CA ASP A 122 8.63 15.43 -8.83
C ASP A 122 8.32 15.60 -7.34
N LYS A 123 9.00 16.55 -6.73
CA LYS A 123 8.86 16.82 -5.30
C LYS A 123 7.48 17.35 -4.92
N GLU A 124 6.80 18.05 -5.82
CA GLU A 124 5.45 18.57 -5.57
C GLU A 124 4.47 17.40 -5.45
N LEU A 125 4.52 16.46 -6.37
CA LEU A 125 3.67 15.27 -6.36
C LEU A 125 3.93 14.40 -5.13
N ILE A 126 5.17 13.97 -4.91
CA ILE A 126 5.48 13.00 -3.83
C ILE A 126 5.30 13.58 -2.44
N MET A 127 5.40 14.90 -2.27
CA MET A 127 5.25 15.61 -1.00
C MET A 127 3.83 16.16 -0.79
N SER A 128 2.91 15.94 -1.71
CA SER A 128 1.56 16.52 -1.68
C SER A 128 0.81 16.24 -0.38
N TYR A 129 0.88 15.01 0.11
CA TYR A 129 0.25 14.62 1.38
C TYR A 129 0.99 15.14 2.61
N ILE A 130 2.33 15.22 2.54
CA ILE A 130 3.17 15.72 3.64
C ILE A 130 2.89 17.21 3.91
N ASN A 131 2.68 17.98 2.84
CA ASN A 131 2.50 19.43 2.89
C ASN A 131 1.03 19.86 3.06
N THR A 132 0.08 18.91 3.01
CA THR A 132 -1.34 19.22 3.13
C THR A 132 -1.83 19.05 4.55
N GLU A 133 -2.17 20.15 5.20
CA GLU A 133 -2.81 20.13 6.52
C GLU A 133 -4.17 19.41 6.46
N GLY A 134 -4.49 18.68 7.52
CA GLY A 134 -5.76 17.98 7.65
C GLY A 134 -5.81 16.56 7.08
N TYR A 135 -4.70 16.05 6.52
CA TYR A 135 -4.51 14.62 6.29
C TYR A 135 -3.68 14.01 7.43
N LEU A 136 -4.17 12.93 8.03
CA LEU A 136 -3.39 12.17 9.02
C LEU A 136 -2.25 11.39 8.36
N THR A 137 -2.50 10.87 7.16
CA THR A 137 -1.52 10.18 6.32
C THR A 137 -0.57 11.18 5.67
N GLN A 138 0.33 11.74 6.48
CA GLN A 138 1.39 12.64 5.99
C GLN A 138 2.56 11.81 5.47
N PHE A 139 2.31 10.95 4.48
CA PHE A 139 3.29 10.03 3.93
C PHE A 139 3.77 10.47 2.56
N SER A 140 5.02 10.14 2.22
CA SER A 140 5.54 10.34 0.89
C SER A 140 4.91 9.32 -0.07
N LEU A 141 4.49 9.75 -1.27
CA LEU A 141 4.05 8.83 -2.31
C LEU A 141 5.23 7.99 -2.84
N ASP A 142 6.44 8.55 -2.91
CA ASP A 142 7.63 7.77 -3.30
C ASP A 142 8.16 6.97 -2.11
N THR A 143 7.49 5.88 -1.77
CA THR A 143 7.85 5.03 -0.62
C THR A 143 8.02 3.57 -1.04
N ASP A 144 9.11 2.94 -0.62
CA ASP A 144 9.25 1.48 -0.61
C ASP A 144 8.52 0.93 0.63
N TRP A 145 7.28 0.56 0.44
CA TRP A 145 6.38 0.18 1.54
C TRP A 145 6.82 -1.05 2.30
N VAL A 146 7.50 -1.98 1.62
CA VAL A 146 8.06 -3.17 2.29
C VAL A 146 9.13 -2.74 3.28
N LYS A 147 10.10 -1.93 2.84
CA LYS A 147 11.15 -1.42 3.73
C LYS A 147 10.59 -0.53 4.84
N ALA A 148 9.64 0.34 4.50
CA ALA A 148 9.00 1.21 5.48
C ALA A 148 8.26 0.42 6.57
N LEU A 149 7.53 -0.63 6.18
CA LEU A 149 6.81 -1.49 7.12
C LEU A 149 7.78 -2.25 8.06
N ASP A 150 8.86 -2.79 7.51
CA ASP A 150 9.88 -3.47 8.30
C ASP A 150 10.59 -2.50 9.25
N ALA A 151 10.93 -1.30 8.78
CA ALA A 151 11.56 -0.26 9.59
C ALA A 151 10.69 0.17 10.77
N VAL A 152 9.40 0.44 10.54
CA VAL A 152 8.50 0.85 11.62
C VAL A 152 8.26 -0.27 12.62
N LYS A 153 8.09 -1.52 12.17
CA LYS A 153 7.95 -2.69 13.07
C LYS A 153 9.18 -2.84 13.96
N LYS A 154 10.39 -2.67 13.42
CA LYS A 154 11.63 -2.73 14.18
C LYS A 154 11.70 -1.63 15.25
N VAL A 155 11.30 -0.41 14.94
CA VAL A 155 11.28 0.69 15.93
C VAL A 155 10.27 0.38 17.03
N LEU A 156 9.05 -0.04 16.68
CA LEU A 156 7.99 -0.33 17.64
C LEU A 156 8.30 -1.55 18.55
N SER A 157 9.10 -2.51 18.07
CA SER A 157 9.51 -3.66 18.90
C SER A 157 10.60 -3.34 19.92
N ASN A 158 11.23 -2.17 19.80
CA ASN A 158 12.29 -1.70 20.70
C ASN A 158 11.79 -0.65 21.72
N LEU A 159 10.49 -0.33 21.70
CA LEU A 159 9.83 0.58 22.66
C LEU A 159 9.17 -0.22 23.78
#